data_d5c93eebf83336faa32faf3d6c8a576e
#
_entry.id   d5c93eebf83336faa32faf3d6c8a576e
#
_cell.length_a   1.000
_cell.length_b   1.000
_cell.length_c   1.000
_cell.angle_alpha   90.00
_cell.angle_beta   90.00
_cell.angle_gamma   90.00
#
_symmetry.space_group_name_H-M   'P 1'
#
loop_
_entity.id
_entity.type
_entity.pdbx_description
1 polymer ?
#
loop_
_entity_poly.entity_id
_entity_poly.type
_entity_poly.pdbx_seq_one_letter_code
_entity_poly.pdbx_strand_id
1 'polypeptide(L)'
;MKSTREKVLLTLVSSPRSTILEIAREVGINAISVRHHLTSLQAASLVSAEEERHGVGRPRLVYFLTDHGMEKFPTRYYHLTNNLLTEMKASMPEAEVKNIFRKMANKLSKEYKPAFETLKFEDKLGLLKNVMAREGYDLTVSKTGDKYQLNEISCPFYQIGREHPEICLFDKYLISKLLSIPEDQVEHIHNKENHCAFQISKP
;
A
#
# COMPACT_ATOMS: atom_id res chain seq x y z
N MET A 1 -21.37 -20.73 4.07
CA MET A 1 -20.75 -20.88 5.42
C MET A 1 -19.32 -20.35 5.34
N LYS A 2 -18.88 -19.54 6.32
CA LYS A 2 -17.47 -19.10 6.38
C LYS A 2 -16.55 -20.28 6.67
N SER A 3 -15.43 -20.37 5.96
CA SER A 3 -14.42 -21.40 6.22
C SER A 3 -13.77 -21.21 7.60
N THR A 4 -13.20 -22.26 8.17
CA THR A 4 -12.48 -22.18 9.47
C THR A 4 -11.34 -21.14 9.42
N ARG A 5 -10.64 -21.06 8.28
CA ARG A 5 -9.60 -20.05 8.03
C ARG A 5 -10.15 -18.62 8.11
N GLU A 6 -11.31 -18.37 7.50
CA GLU A 6 -11.99 -17.06 7.59
C GLU A 6 -12.45 -16.75 9.01
N LYS A 7 -12.91 -17.73 9.78
CA LYS A 7 -13.28 -17.55 11.19
C LYS A 7 -12.07 -17.13 12.03
N VAL A 8 -10.90 -17.77 11.83
CA VAL A 8 -9.65 -17.40 12.52
C VAL A 8 -9.28 -15.94 12.20
N LEU A 9 -9.33 -15.54 10.92
CA LEU A 9 -9.06 -14.15 10.53
C LEU A 9 -10.06 -13.18 11.18
N LEU A 10 -11.35 -13.49 11.17
CA LEU A 10 -12.40 -12.65 11.77
C LEU A 10 -12.23 -12.51 13.29
N THR A 11 -11.79 -13.57 13.97
CA THR A 11 -11.45 -13.48 15.40
C THR A 11 -10.33 -12.47 15.64
N LEU A 12 -9.31 -12.45 14.79
CA LEU A 12 -8.21 -11.49 14.90
C LEU A 12 -8.61 -10.04 14.54
N VAL A 13 -9.70 -9.82 13.79
CA VAL A 13 -10.31 -8.49 13.59
C VAL A 13 -10.99 -8.01 14.88
N SER A 14 -11.81 -8.87 15.48
CA SER A 14 -12.61 -8.50 16.66
C SER A 14 -11.80 -8.52 17.97
N SER A 15 -10.78 -9.36 18.02
CA SER A 15 -9.90 -9.52 19.20
C SER A 15 -8.43 -9.52 18.73
N PRO A 16 -7.87 -8.34 18.44
CA PRO A 16 -6.47 -8.20 18.07
C PRO A 16 -5.55 -8.71 19.18
N ARG A 17 -4.38 -9.26 18.80
CA ARG A 17 -3.36 -9.75 19.77
C ARG A 17 -3.85 -10.94 20.61
N SER A 18 -4.50 -11.89 19.99
CA SER A 18 -5.01 -13.09 20.64
C SER A 18 -4.00 -14.23 20.64
N THR A 19 -4.00 -15.02 21.69
CA THR A 19 -3.23 -16.28 21.79
C THR A 19 -3.95 -17.41 21.02
N ILE A 20 -3.23 -18.51 20.74
CA ILE A 20 -3.81 -19.70 20.12
C ILE A 20 -5.02 -20.22 20.92
N LEU A 21 -4.96 -20.17 22.26
CA LEU A 21 -6.04 -20.69 23.11
C LEU A 21 -7.29 -19.81 23.04
N GLU A 22 -7.12 -18.49 23.00
CA GLU A 22 -8.22 -17.54 22.84
C GLU A 22 -8.90 -17.71 21.48
N ILE A 23 -8.11 -17.82 20.39
CA ILE A 23 -8.63 -18.08 19.04
C ILE A 23 -9.35 -19.44 19.00
N ALA A 24 -8.78 -20.48 19.59
CA ALA A 24 -9.37 -21.82 19.62
C ALA A 24 -10.76 -21.82 20.29
N ARG A 25 -10.89 -21.10 21.39
CA ARG A 25 -12.15 -20.92 22.13
C ARG A 25 -13.19 -20.19 21.29
N GLU A 26 -12.80 -19.07 20.68
CA GLU A 26 -13.70 -18.22 19.89
C GLU A 26 -14.19 -18.92 18.60
N VAL A 27 -13.30 -19.62 17.93
CA VAL A 27 -13.63 -20.33 16.66
C VAL A 27 -14.33 -21.68 16.93
N GLY A 28 -14.18 -22.25 18.14
CA GLY A 28 -14.73 -23.54 18.50
C GLY A 28 -13.97 -24.74 17.89
N ILE A 29 -12.63 -24.64 17.81
CA ILE A 29 -11.74 -25.70 17.30
C ILE A 29 -10.58 -25.94 18.27
N ASN A 30 -9.85 -27.03 18.09
CA ASN A 30 -8.69 -27.32 18.92
C ASN A 30 -7.47 -26.43 18.59
N ALA A 31 -6.57 -26.27 19.55
CA ALA A 31 -5.38 -25.44 19.42
C ALA A 31 -4.40 -25.88 18.32
N ILE A 32 -4.37 -27.17 17.99
CA ILE A 32 -3.52 -27.74 16.92
C ILE A 32 -4.03 -27.24 15.56
N SER A 33 -5.34 -27.31 15.34
CA SER A 33 -5.97 -26.80 14.11
C SER A 33 -5.77 -25.29 13.95
N VAL A 34 -5.88 -24.52 15.04
CA VAL A 34 -5.58 -23.06 15.03
C VAL A 34 -4.14 -22.82 14.61
N ARG A 35 -3.18 -23.56 15.20
CA ARG A 35 -1.75 -23.40 14.86
C ARG A 35 -1.51 -23.67 13.36
N HIS A 36 -2.13 -24.71 12.80
CA HIS A 36 -2.00 -25.02 11.38
C HIS A 36 -2.53 -23.86 10.50
N HIS A 37 -3.71 -23.31 10.83
CA HIS A 37 -4.26 -22.17 10.13
C HIS A 37 -3.37 -20.92 10.26
N LEU A 38 -2.88 -20.62 11.46
CA LEU A 38 -1.99 -19.48 11.70
C LEU A 38 -0.67 -19.59 10.92
N THR A 39 -0.05 -20.78 10.87
CA THR A 39 1.16 -21.03 10.08
C THR A 39 0.90 -20.74 8.59
N SER A 40 -0.22 -21.22 8.04
CA SER A 40 -0.60 -20.94 6.65
C SER A 40 -0.90 -19.46 6.40
N LEU A 41 -1.51 -18.77 7.37
CA LEU A 41 -1.82 -17.34 7.28
C LEU A 41 -0.56 -16.47 7.41
N GLN A 42 0.42 -16.88 8.22
CA GLN A 42 1.73 -16.22 8.32
C GLN A 42 2.53 -16.40 7.03
N ALA A 43 2.53 -17.60 6.44
CA ALA A 43 3.16 -17.85 5.14
C ALA A 43 2.55 -16.98 4.02
N ALA A 44 1.25 -16.64 4.12
CA ALA A 44 0.55 -15.73 3.22
C ALA A 44 0.70 -14.24 3.63
N SER A 45 1.53 -13.92 4.63
CA SER A 45 1.74 -12.57 5.17
C SER A 45 0.46 -11.86 5.67
N LEU A 46 -0.58 -12.63 6.02
CA LEU A 46 -1.86 -12.07 6.50
C LEU A 46 -1.90 -11.91 8.03
N VAL A 47 -1.08 -12.69 8.74
CA VAL A 47 -0.99 -12.70 10.19
C VAL A 47 0.47 -12.59 10.61
N SER A 48 0.74 -11.86 11.67
CA SER A 48 2.02 -11.81 12.34
C SER A 48 1.87 -12.27 13.80
N ALA A 49 2.99 -12.54 14.46
CA ALA A 49 3.02 -12.92 15.86
C ALA A 49 4.18 -12.24 16.58
N GLU A 50 3.98 -11.92 17.85
CA GLU A 50 5.03 -11.39 18.71
C GLU A 50 4.90 -11.93 20.14
N GLU A 51 6.01 -11.91 20.86
CA GLU A 51 6.03 -12.26 22.27
C GLU A 51 5.52 -11.10 23.13
N GLU A 52 4.54 -11.38 23.95
CA GLU A 52 3.98 -10.43 24.91
C GLU A 52 4.28 -10.87 26.34
N ARG A 53 4.89 -9.99 27.12
CA ARG A 53 5.10 -10.23 28.55
C ARG A 53 3.79 -10.04 29.29
N HIS A 54 3.36 -11.06 30.04
CA HIS A 54 2.15 -11.02 30.86
C HIS A 54 2.48 -11.43 32.30
N GLY A 55 2.72 -10.46 33.17
CA GLY A 55 3.07 -10.69 34.57
C GLY A 55 4.43 -11.38 34.77
N VAL A 56 4.54 -12.13 35.87
CA VAL A 56 5.72 -12.92 36.22
C VAL A 56 5.55 -14.31 35.61
N GLY A 57 6.19 -14.57 34.46
CA GLY A 57 6.10 -15.86 33.78
C GLY A 57 6.75 -15.85 32.40
N ARG A 58 6.65 -17.00 31.69
CA ARG A 58 7.13 -17.09 30.30
C ARG A 58 6.28 -16.19 29.40
N PRO A 59 6.90 -15.38 28.51
CA PRO A 59 6.17 -14.60 27.52
C PRO A 59 5.20 -15.48 26.72
N ARG A 60 4.01 -14.95 26.45
CA ARG A 60 3.02 -15.61 25.58
C ARG A 60 3.15 -15.11 24.16
N LEU A 61 2.92 -15.98 23.19
CA LEU A 61 2.87 -15.62 21.78
C LEU A 61 1.45 -15.14 21.45
N VAL A 62 1.33 -13.91 20.95
CA VAL A 62 0.08 -13.32 20.49
C VAL A 62 0.11 -13.10 18.98
N TYR A 63 -1.02 -13.30 18.34
CA TYR A 63 -1.20 -13.21 16.90
C TYR A 63 -2.09 -12.01 16.57
N PHE A 64 -1.79 -11.34 15.46
CA PHE A 64 -2.56 -10.20 14.97
C PHE A 64 -2.50 -10.14 13.44
N LEU A 65 -3.46 -9.43 12.85
CA LEU A 65 -3.47 -9.19 11.40
C LEU A 65 -2.38 -8.20 11.02
N THR A 66 -1.72 -8.48 9.91
CA THR A 66 -0.90 -7.48 9.21
C THR A 66 -1.80 -6.51 8.45
N ASP A 67 -1.25 -5.40 7.94
CA ASP A 67 -2.00 -4.48 7.06
C ASP A 67 -2.59 -5.25 5.85
N HIS A 68 -1.80 -6.14 5.24
CA HIS A 68 -2.29 -7.01 4.17
C HIS A 68 -3.39 -7.97 4.62
N GLY A 69 -3.36 -8.43 5.87
CA GLY A 69 -4.43 -9.23 6.47
C GLY A 69 -5.71 -8.43 6.66
N MET A 70 -5.60 -7.17 7.06
CA MET A 70 -6.74 -6.26 7.21
C MET A 70 -7.43 -5.95 5.87
N GLU A 71 -6.68 -5.86 4.77
CA GLU A 71 -7.21 -5.63 3.43
C GLU A 71 -8.10 -6.77 2.90
N LYS A 72 -8.02 -7.98 3.49
CA LYS A 72 -8.90 -9.11 3.14
C LYS A 72 -10.34 -8.95 3.59
N PHE A 73 -10.60 -7.96 4.43
CA PHE A 73 -11.96 -7.69 4.92
C PHE A 73 -12.62 -6.57 4.11
N PRO A 74 -13.96 -6.58 3.99
CA PRO A 74 -14.67 -5.48 3.37
C PRO A 74 -14.47 -4.22 4.23
N THR A 75 -13.49 -3.44 3.86
CA THR A 75 -13.20 -2.15 4.49
C THR A 75 -14.04 -1.09 3.78
N ARG A 76 -14.58 -0.13 4.52
CA ARG A 76 -15.27 1.03 3.94
C ARG A 76 -14.30 2.16 3.57
N TYR A 77 -12.99 1.84 3.42
CA TYR A 77 -11.95 2.83 3.12
C TYR A 77 -12.22 3.56 1.81
N TYR A 78 -12.71 2.87 0.78
CA TYR A 78 -13.11 3.53 -0.46
C TYR A 78 -14.13 4.63 -0.20
N HIS A 79 -15.24 4.31 0.48
CA HIS A 79 -16.29 5.30 0.76
C HIS A 79 -15.80 6.44 1.66
N LEU A 80 -14.99 6.13 2.67
CA LEU A 80 -14.41 7.14 3.54
C LEU A 80 -13.48 8.07 2.76
N THR A 81 -12.58 7.51 1.95
CA THR A 81 -11.62 8.27 1.14
C THR A 81 -12.35 9.12 0.09
N ASN A 82 -13.35 8.54 -0.59
CA ASN A 82 -14.15 9.24 -1.58
C ASN A 82 -14.87 10.44 -0.97
N ASN A 83 -15.56 10.24 0.14
CA ASN A 83 -16.26 11.33 0.86
C ASN A 83 -15.27 12.39 1.36
N LEU A 84 -14.12 11.97 1.94
CA LEU A 84 -13.10 12.89 2.43
C LEU A 84 -12.57 13.78 1.30
N LEU A 85 -12.23 13.21 0.14
CA LEU A 85 -11.74 13.96 -1.02
C LEU A 85 -12.82 14.88 -1.58
N THR A 86 -14.09 14.44 -1.61
CA THR A 86 -15.22 15.28 -2.01
C THR A 86 -15.34 16.50 -1.10
N GLU A 87 -15.35 16.31 0.21
CA GLU A 87 -15.45 17.41 1.18
C GLU A 87 -14.22 18.32 1.16
N MET A 88 -13.02 17.78 0.98
CA MET A 88 -11.81 18.58 0.82
C MET A 88 -11.92 19.51 -0.40
N LYS A 89 -12.38 18.98 -1.56
CA LYS A 89 -12.55 19.76 -2.78
C LYS A 89 -13.66 20.82 -2.66
N ALA A 90 -14.68 20.55 -1.86
CA ALA A 90 -15.76 21.52 -1.60
C ALA A 90 -15.34 22.64 -0.63
N SER A 91 -14.41 22.34 0.29
CA SER A 91 -14.08 23.23 1.41
C SER A 91 -12.75 23.97 1.22
N MET A 92 -11.90 23.55 0.27
CA MET A 92 -10.53 24.07 0.12
C MET A 92 -10.27 24.50 -1.33
N PRO A 93 -9.41 25.53 -1.54
CA PRO A 93 -8.93 25.88 -2.86
C PRO A 93 -8.18 24.71 -3.52
N GLU A 94 -8.33 24.55 -4.84
CA GLU A 94 -7.68 23.47 -5.61
C GLU A 94 -6.16 23.41 -5.38
N ALA A 95 -5.52 24.56 -5.26
CA ALA A 95 -4.07 24.65 -4.98
C ALA A 95 -3.69 24.02 -3.64
N GLU A 96 -4.54 24.13 -2.63
CA GLU A 96 -4.31 23.52 -1.32
C GLU A 96 -4.50 22.01 -1.37
N VAL A 97 -5.53 21.52 -2.05
CA VAL A 97 -5.74 20.09 -2.28
C VAL A 97 -4.53 19.48 -2.98
N LYS A 98 -4.04 20.08 -4.06
CA LYS A 98 -2.82 19.66 -4.77
C LYS A 98 -1.59 19.66 -3.85
N ASN A 99 -1.46 20.67 -2.98
CA ASN A 99 -0.35 20.77 -2.04
C ASN A 99 -0.37 19.66 -0.98
N ILE A 100 -1.53 19.16 -0.60
CA ILE A 100 -1.66 18.00 0.31
C ILE A 100 -1.01 16.77 -0.34
N PHE A 101 -1.36 16.43 -1.58
CA PHE A 101 -0.75 15.30 -2.30
C PHE A 101 0.77 15.48 -2.48
N ARG A 102 1.22 16.71 -2.75
CA ARG A 102 2.67 17.01 -2.80
C ARG A 102 3.35 16.76 -1.45
N LYS A 103 2.74 17.17 -0.33
CA LYS A 103 3.28 16.93 1.01
C LYS A 103 3.31 15.42 1.34
N MET A 104 2.29 14.67 0.96
CA MET A 104 2.26 13.21 1.14
C MET A 104 3.39 12.53 0.36
N ALA A 105 3.55 12.85 -0.91
CA ALA A 105 4.64 12.33 -1.75
C ALA A 105 6.03 12.70 -1.20
N ASN A 106 6.20 13.95 -0.72
CA ASN A 106 7.44 14.39 -0.08
C ASN A 106 7.73 13.61 1.22
N LYS A 107 6.70 13.28 2.01
CA LYS A 107 6.88 12.48 3.23
C LYS A 107 7.38 11.08 2.88
N LEU A 108 6.70 10.40 1.96
CA LEU A 108 7.06 9.05 1.53
C LEU A 108 8.44 9.02 0.84
N SER A 109 8.73 9.99 -0.02
CA SER A 109 10.01 10.04 -0.73
C SER A 109 11.22 10.17 0.21
N LYS A 110 11.09 10.79 1.39
CA LYS A 110 12.17 10.89 2.37
C LYS A 110 12.64 9.54 2.90
N GLU A 111 11.75 8.55 2.97
CA GLU A 111 12.06 7.21 3.44
C GLU A 111 12.94 6.44 2.44
N TYR A 112 12.71 6.67 1.15
CA TYR A 112 13.40 5.95 0.08
C TYR A 112 14.57 6.72 -0.54
N LYS A 113 14.54 8.06 -0.49
CA LYS A 113 15.50 8.95 -1.18
C LYS A 113 16.97 8.61 -0.94
N PRO A 114 17.44 8.26 0.29
CA PRO A 114 18.84 7.93 0.51
C PRO A 114 19.36 6.79 -0.39
N ALA A 115 18.48 5.81 -0.71
CA ALA A 115 18.86 4.71 -1.59
C ALA A 115 18.98 5.12 -3.06
N PHE A 116 18.42 6.27 -3.47
CA PHE A 116 18.48 6.76 -4.84
C PHE A 116 19.68 7.69 -5.10
N GLU A 117 20.25 8.31 -4.08
CA GLU A 117 21.22 9.41 -4.25
C GLU A 117 22.49 8.99 -4.99
N THR A 118 22.96 7.76 -4.77
CA THR A 118 24.22 7.26 -5.35
C THR A 118 24.04 6.52 -6.66
N LEU A 119 22.81 6.31 -7.10
CA LEU A 119 22.50 5.47 -8.26
C LEU A 119 22.55 6.28 -9.58
N LYS A 120 22.94 5.61 -10.67
CA LYS A 120 22.74 6.10 -12.03
C LYS A 120 21.26 6.08 -12.38
N PHE A 121 20.87 6.85 -13.39
CA PHE A 121 19.45 7.02 -13.73
C PHE A 121 18.74 5.69 -14.06
N GLU A 122 19.39 4.82 -14.82
CA GLU A 122 18.84 3.51 -15.19
C GLU A 122 18.61 2.62 -13.95
N ASP A 123 19.55 2.64 -12.98
CA ASP A 123 19.42 1.89 -11.72
C ASP A 123 18.32 2.49 -10.84
N LYS A 124 18.15 3.81 -10.87
CA LYS A 124 17.02 4.48 -10.20
C LYS A 124 15.67 4.01 -10.72
N LEU A 125 15.52 3.76 -12.03
CA LEU A 125 14.29 3.22 -12.60
C LEU A 125 13.98 1.81 -12.08
N GLY A 126 15.01 0.96 -11.97
CA GLY A 126 14.88 -0.37 -11.37
C GLY A 126 14.46 -0.31 -9.89
N LEU A 127 15.09 0.59 -9.12
CA LEU A 127 14.74 0.78 -7.71
C LEU A 127 13.33 1.39 -7.57
N LEU A 128 12.96 2.35 -8.43
CA LEU A 128 11.62 2.93 -8.44
C LEU A 128 10.55 1.84 -8.63
N LYS A 129 10.75 0.92 -9.56
CA LYS A 129 9.85 -0.22 -9.74
C LYS A 129 9.68 -1.03 -8.45
N ASN A 130 10.76 -1.31 -7.74
CA ASN A 130 10.73 -2.06 -6.48
C ASN A 130 10.02 -1.28 -5.36
N VAL A 131 10.24 0.04 -5.28
CA VAL A 131 9.54 0.91 -4.32
C VAL A 131 8.05 0.93 -4.62
N MET A 132 7.66 1.19 -5.87
CA MET A 132 6.27 1.21 -6.28
C MET A 132 5.58 -0.14 -6.02
N ALA A 133 6.27 -1.27 -6.22
CA ALA A 133 5.72 -2.59 -5.90
C ALA A 133 5.44 -2.78 -4.40
N ARG A 134 6.28 -2.21 -3.51
CA ARG A 134 6.03 -2.21 -2.06
C ARG A 134 4.81 -1.37 -1.68
N GLU A 135 4.56 -0.30 -2.41
CA GLU A 135 3.39 0.58 -2.25
C GLU A 135 2.13 0.04 -2.97
N GLY A 136 2.17 -1.18 -3.52
CA GLY A 136 1.02 -1.86 -4.12
C GLY A 136 0.80 -1.61 -5.61
N TYR A 137 1.74 -0.98 -6.31
CA TYR A 137 1.67 -0.78 -7.75
C TYR A 137 2.33 -1.94 -8.51
N ASP A 138 1.83 -2.25 -9.70
CA ASP A 138 2.57 -3.02 -10.70
C ASP A 138 3.01 -2.08 -11.81
N LEU A 139 4.32 -1.83 -11.87
CA LEU A 139 4.94 -0.86 -12.78
C LEU A 139 5.82 -1.56 -13.82
N THR A 140 5.62 -1.23 -15.09
CA THR A 140 6.55 -1.58 -16.15
C THR A 140 7.22 -0.34 -16.73
N VAL A 141 8.47 -0.49 -17.15
CA VAL A 141 9.26 0.59 -17.71
C VAL A 141 9.62 0.22 -19.13
N SER A 142 9.29 1.08 -20.08
CA SER A 142 9.70 0.98 -21.49
C SER A 142 10.47 2.24 -21.90
N LYS A 143 11.38 2.08 -22.87
CA LYS A 143 12.17 3.19 -23.42
C LYS A 143 11.84 3.38 -24.89
N THR A 144 11.58 4.64 -25.28
CA THR A 144 11.35 5.02 -26.67
C THR A 144 12.16 6.28 -26.97
N GLY A 145 13.27 6.11 -27.70
CA GLY A 145 14.24 7.20 -27.91
C GLY A 145 14.85 7.69 -26.61
N ASP A 146 14.76 8.99 -26.34
CA ASP A 146 15.26 9.62 -25.11
C ASP A 146 14.22 9.69 -23.97
N LYS A 147 13.02 9.14 -24.21
CA LYS A 147 11.93 9.11 -23.23
C LYS A 147 11.75 7.73 -22.63
N TYR A 148 11.40 7.72 -21.36
CA TYR A 148 10.97 6.52 -20.64
C TYR A 148 9.49 6.64 -20.35
N GLN A 149 8.77 5.53 -20.53
CA GLN A 149 7.37 5.42 -20.18
C GLN A 149 7.24 4.43 -19.04
N LEU A 150 6.67 4.92 -17.94
CA LEU A 150 6.33 4.17 -16.75
C LEU A 150 4.86 3.80 -16.86
N ASN A 151 4.54 2.54 -17.13
CA ASN A 151 3.16 2.08 -17.28
C ASN A 151 2.73 1.41 -15.96
N GLU A 152 1.69 1.91 -15.34
CA GLU A 152 1.06 1.32 -14.17
C GLU A 152 0.04 0.28 -14.64
N ILE A 153 0.43 -0.99 -14.60
CA ILE A 153 -0.46 -2.12 -14.92
C ILE A 153 -1.52 -2.27 -13.83
N SER A 154 -1.14 -2.00 -12.58
CA SER A 154 -2.03 -1.94 -11.44
C SER A 154 -1.69 -0.74 -10.56
N CYS A 155 -2.72 0.05 -10.20
CA CYS A 155 -2.61 1.19 -9.30
C CYS A 155 -3.53 0.96 -8.09
N PRO A 156 -3.04 1.05 -6.85
CA PRO A 156 -3.85 0.85 -5.64
C PRO A 156 -4.94 1.92 -5.49
N PHE A 157 -4.77 3.07 -6.14
CA PHE A 157 -5.72 4.19 -6.11
C PHE A 157 -6.66 4.24 -7.33
N TYR A 158 -6.63 3.24 -8.20
CA TYR A 158 -7.37 3.26 -9.47
C TYR A 158 -8.85 3.65 -9.31
N GLN A 159 -9.57 3.04 -8.37
CA GLN A 159 -10.99 3.33 -8.17
C GLN A 159 -11.24 4.77 -7.71
N ILE A 160 -10.41 5.26 -6.79
CA ILE A 160 -10.49 6.64 -6.28
C ILE A 160 -10.05 7.64 -7.36
N GLY A 161 -8.99 7.33 -8.12
CA GLY A 161 -8.46 8.19 -9.17
C GLY A 161 -9.42 8.47 -10.32
N ARG A 162 -10.40 7.59 -10.55
CA ARG A 162 -11.47 7.83 -11.52
C ARG A 162 -12.41 8.97 -11.14
N GLU A 163 -12.68 9.15 -9.85
CA GLU A 163 -13.55 10.20 -9.32
C GLU A 163 -12.75 11.44 -8.86
N HIS A 164 -11.51 11.22 -8.44
CA HIS A 164 -10.60 12.23 -7.90
C HIS A 164 -9.23 12.14 -8.59
N PRO A 165 -9.09 12.61 -9.83
CA PRO A 165 -7.83 12.53 -10.59
C PRO A 165 -6.68 13.28 -9.92
N GLU A 166 -6.96 14.13 -8.94
CA GLU A 166 -5.94 14.83 -8.14
C GLU A 166 -5.04 13.88 -7.35
N ILE A 167 -5.51 12.66 -7.06
CA ILE A 167 -4.69 11.64 -6.36
C ILE A 167 -3.51 11.18 -7.22
N CYS A 168 -3.64 11.20 -8.55
CA CYS A 168 -2.56 10.86 -9.48
C CYS A 168 -1.38 11.86 -9.41
N LEU A 169 -1.61 13.04 -8.81
CA LEU A 169 -0.53 13.99 -8.51
C LEU A 169 0.43 13.44 -7.45
N PHE A 170 -0.05 12.60 -6.54
CA PHE A 170 0.81 11.92 -5.57
C PHE A 170 1.88 11.09 -6.28
N ASP A 171 1.48 10.27 -7.25
CA ASP A 171 2.38 9.41 -8.03
C ASP A 171 3.37 10.26 -8.83
N LYS A 172 2.86 11.29 -9.52
CA LYS A 172 3.69 12.26 -10.25
C LYS A 172 4.77 12.88 -9.35
N TYR A 173 4.38 13.37 -8.18
CA TYR A 173 5.31 14.01 -7.25
C TYR A 173 6.30 13.01 -6.66
N LEU A 174 5.86 11.78 -6.34
CA LEU A 174 6.73 10.73 -5.83
C LEU A 174 7.81 10.36 -6.86
N ILE A 175 7.42 10.10 -8.11
CA ILE A 175 8.32 9.81 -9.23
C ILE A 175 9.34 10.95 -9.41
N SER A 176 8.86 12.20 -9.47
CA SER A 176 9.71 13.40 -9.57
C SER A 176 10.77 13.45 -8.48
N LYS A 177 10.38 13.23 -7.21
CA LYS A 177 11.27 13.30 -6.04
C LYS A 177 12.29 12.18 -6.00
N LEU A 178 11.88 10.95 -6.28
CA LEU A 178 12.76 9.77 -6.24
C LEU A 178 13.76 9.79 -7.39
N LEU A 179 13.34 10.15 -8.59
CA LEU A 179 14.23 10.24 -9.75
C LEU A 179 15.05 11.53 -9.79
N SER A 180 14.74 12.52 -8.94
CA SER A 180 15.36 13.85 -8.92
C SER A 180 15.21 14.59 -10.25
N ILE A 181 14.02 14.50 -10.85
CA ILE A 181 13.64 15.22 -12.08
C ILE A 181 12.59 16.29 -11.76
N PRO A 182 12.55 17.42 -12.49
CA PRO A 182 11.52 18.45 -12.32
C PRO A 182 10.10 17.90 -12.51
N GLU A 183 9.13 18.44 -11.75
CA GLU A 183 7.73 17.97 -11.80
C GLU A 183 7.07 18.17 -13.18
N ASP A 184 7.48 19.19 -13.92
CA ASP A 184 7.01 19.49 -15.28
C ASP A 184 7.56 18.52 -16.34
N GLN A 185 8.64 17.80 -16.02
CA GLN A 185 9.19 16.73 -16.87
C GLN A 185 8.58 15.35 -16.61
N VAL A 186 7.66 15.24 -15.67
CA VAL A 186 6.85 14.02 -15.43
C VAL A 186 5.47 14.28 -15.99
N GLU A 187 5.22 13.78 -17.18
CA GLU A 187 3.94 13.94 -17.87
C GLU A 187 3.04 12.73 -17.56
N HIS A 188 1.84 12.98 -17.05
CA HIS A 188 0.84 11.95 -16.81
C HIS A 188 0.03 11.70 -18.08
N ILE A 189 0.03 10.46 -18.56
CA ILE A 189 -0.68 10.04 -19.76
C ILE A 189 -1.85 9.14 -19.36
N HIS A 190 -3.06 9.56 -19.66
CA HIS A 190 -4.23 8.71 -19.55
C HIS A 190 -4.36 7.87 -20.83
N ASN A 191 -4.10 6.57 -20.73
CA ASN A 191 -4.38 5.65 -21.82
C ASN A 191 -5.87 5.33 -21.90
N LYS A 192 -6.40 5.24 -23.14
CA LYS A 192 -7.81 4.89 -23.41
C LYS A 192 -8.22 3.50 -22.85
N GLU A 193 -7.25 2.67 -22.49
CA GLU A 193 -7.44 1.30 -21.96
C GLU A 193 -7.47 1.22 -20.43
N ASN A 194 -7.78 2.33 -19.73
CA ASN A 194 -7.86 2.41 -18.26
C ASN A 194 -6.54 2.17 -17.50
N HIS A 195 -5.39 2.35 -18.14
CA HIS A 195 -4.09 2.31 -17.49
C HIS A 195 -3.50 3.71 -17.36
N CYS A 196 -2.96 4.02 -16.18
CA CYS A 196 -2.16 5.23 -15.97
C CYS A 196 -0.74 5.00 -16.49
N ALA A 197 -0.15 6.02 -17.09
CA ALA A 197 1.25 6.01 -17.47
C ALA A 197 1.89 7.38 -17.20
N PHE A 198 3.19 7.37 -16.89
CA PHE A 198 3.98 8.59 -16.80
C PHE A 198 5.09 8.57 -17.84
N GLN A 199 5.22 9.64 -18.58
CA GLN A 199 6.34 9.84 -19.49
C GLN A 199 7.35 10.76 -18.84
N ILE A 200 8.61 10.37 -18.89
CA ILE A 200 9.74 11.14 -18.37
C ILE A 200 10.85 11.20 -19.38
N SER A 201 11.57 12.32 -19.40
CA SER A 201 12.81 12.47 -20.17
C SER A 201 14.01 12.16 -19.28
N LYS A 202 15.08 11.62 -19.84
CA LYS A 202 16.33 11.47 -19.12
C LYS A 202 16.88 12.87 -18.80
N PRO A 203 17.27 13.13 -17.52
CA PRO A 203 17.90 14.37 -17.14
C PRO A 203 19.28 14.58 -17.75
#